data_9bd3850a70082b9cb28ab581fa6c8c83
#
_entry.id   9bd3850a70082b9cb28ab581fa6c8c83
#
_cell.length_a   1.000
_cell.length_b   1.000
_cell.length_c   1.000
_cell.angle_alpha   90.00
_cell.angle_beta   90.00
_cell.angle_gamma   90.00
#
_symmetry.space_group_name_H-M   'P 1'
#
loop_
_entity.id
_entity.type
_entity.pdbx_description
1 polymer ?
#
loop_
_entity_poly.entity_id
_entity_poly.type
_entity_poly.pdbx_seq_one_letter_code
_entity_poly.pdbx_strand_id
1 'polypeptide(L)'
;NKDAGDKALDELGFEANDLTKLIKAVTSPQGMVLVTGPTGSGKTTTLYSILKHINKPSMNILTAEDPVEYELEGIGQVHVREDIGYTFASALRSFLRQDPEVILVGEIRDKDTVDIALKAALTGHLVFSTIHTNDAPSTITRLQNMGTPNYLISAALSLIMAQRLARKTCSECKIIDENATPKLLNSIGFLPEQSARAKIYKGKGCDHCNKSGYKGRMGVYEILEVTKELKQGILSNLGQSELEALAKKGGFKTMHSMGHDLLLSGDLSFAEYERILSRG
;
A
#
# COMPACT_ATOMS: atom_id res chain seq x y z
N ASN A 1 -11.44 12.09 -13.02
CA ASN A 1 -10.86 11.43 -14.21
C ASN A 1 -11.25 9.96 -14.16
N LYS A 2 -12.27 9.55 -14.92
CA LYS A 2 -12.74 8.15 -14.98
C LYS A 2 -11.62 7.16 -15.38
N ASP A 3 -10.66 7.59 -16.17
CA ASP A 3 -9.54 6.75 -16.65
C ASP A 3 -8.51 6.36 -15.60
N ALA A 4 -8.44 7.05 -14.46
CA ALA A 4 -7.49 6.71 -13.40
C ALA A 4 -7.97 5.55 -12.50
N GLY A 5 -9.25 5.20 -12.56
CA GLY A 5 -9.86 4.16 -11.72
C GLY A 5 -9.98 2.79 -12.37
N ASP A 6 -9.59 2.64 -13.63
CA ASP A 6 -9.83 1.41 -14.41
C ASP A 6 -8.55 0.64 -14.75
N LYS A 7 -7.51 0.83 -13.94
CA LYS A 7 -6.24 0.11 -14.13
C LYS A 7 -6.35 -1.34 -13.68
N ALA A 8 -5.89 -2.24 -14.52
CA ALA A 8 -5.66 -3.63 -14.12
C ALA A 8 -4.54 -3.71 -13.07
N LEU A 9 -4.52 -4.76 -12.28
CA LEU A 9 -3.58 -4.90 -11.16
C LEU A 9 -2.10 -4.91 -11.61
N ASP A 10 -1.82 -5.48 -12.77
CA ASP A 10 -0.49 -5.53 -13.42
C ASP A 10 -0.04 -4.16 -13.99
N GLU A 11 -0.98 -3.26 -14.24
CA GLU A 11 -0.69 -1.89 -14.73
C GLU A 11 -0.32 -0.89 -13.61
N LEU A 12 -0.41 -1.30 -12.35
CA LEU A 12 -0.10 -0.44 -11.21
C LEU A 12 1.40 -0.23 -10.99
N GLY A 13 2.25 -1.03 -11.64
CA GLY A 13 3.71 -0.87 -11.62
C GLY A 13 4.40 -1.59 -10.47
N PHE A 14 3.83 -2.68 -9.97
CA PHE A 14 4.50 -3.55 -9.00
C PHE A 14 5.70 -4.27 -9.62
N GLU A 15 6.76 -4.49 -8.83
CA GLU A 15 7.80 -5.46 -9.20
C GLU A 15 7.19 -6.87 -9.27
N ALA A 16 7.72 -7.71 -10.16
CA ALA A 16 7.17 -9.06 -10.41
C ALA A 16 7.05 -9.92 -9.14
N ASN A 17 8.06 -9.87 -8.26
CA ASN A 17 8.04 -10.60 -6.99
C ASN A 17 6.97 -10.07 -6.04
N ASP A 18 6.79 -8.76 -5.96
CA ASP A 18 5.80 -8.13 -5.10
C ASP A 18 4.38 -8.34 -5.62
N LEU A 19 4.19 -8.31 -6.94
CA LEU A 19 2.92 -8.69 -7.56
C LEU A 19 2.55 -10.14 -7.23
N THR A 20 3.52 -11.06 -7.26
CA THR A 20 3.30 -12.47 -6.90
C THR A 20 2.85 -12.63 -5.45
N LYS A 21 3.49 -11.92 -4.50
CA LYS A 21 3.09 -11.92 -3.09
C LYS A 21 1.68 -11.36 -2.92
N LEU A 22 1.39 -10.24 -3.61
CA LEU A 22 0.07 -9.60 -3.56
C LEU A 22 -1.01 -10.54 -4.10
N ILE A 23 -0.84 -11.12 -5.29
CA ILE A 23 -1.80 -12.05 -5.88
C ILE A 23 -2.05 -13.23 -4.94
N LYS A 24 -1.01 -13.82 -4.37
CA LYS A 24 -1.14 -14.91 -3.38
C LYS A 24 -2.00 -14.49 -2.18
N ALA A 25 -1.79 -13.31 -1.65
CA ALA A 25 -2.55 -12.81 -0.50
C ALA A 25 -4.01 -12.52 -0.84
N VAL A 26 -4.28 -11.88 -2.00
CA VAL A 26 -5.63 -11.45 -2.39
C VAL A 26 -6.48 -12.57 -2.99
N THR A 27 -5.89 -13.73 -3.30
CA THR A 27 -6.60 -14.94 -3.74
C THR A 27 -6.73 -15.99 -2.63
N SER A 28 -6.25 -15.69 -1.43
CA SER A 28 -6.41 -16.56 -0.26
C SER A 28 -7.88 -16.59 0.19
N PRO A 29 -8.37 -17.73 0.71
CA PRO A 29 -9.76 -17.85 1.14
C PRO A 29 -10.10 -17.00 2.36
N GLN A 30 -9.10 -16.62 3.14
CA GLN A 30 -9.25 -15.79 4.34
C GLN A 30 -7.94 -15.08 4.68
N GLY A 31 -8.04 -14.06 5.52
CA GLY A 31 -6.91 -13.28 6.01
C GLY A 31 -7.16 -11.79 5.85
N MET A 32 -6.23 -10.98 6.33
CA MET A 32 -6.34 -9.53 6.25
C MET A 32 -5.18 -8.94 5.45
N VAL A 33 -5.51 -8.11 4.50
CA VAL A 33 -4.58 -7.29 3.71
C VAL A 33 -4.80 -5.82 4.03
N LEU A 34 -3.76 -5.14 4.48
CA LEU A 34 -3.80 -3.70 4.79
C LEU A 34 -3.04 -2.89 3.75
N VAL A 35 -3.66 -1.80 3.32
CA VAL A 35 -3.02 -0.80 2.45
C VAL A 35 -2.83 0.49 3.25
N THR A 36 -1.60 0.97 3.33
CA THR A 36 -1.30 2.19 4.08
C THR A 36 -0.65 3.26 3.20
N GLY A 37 -0.68 4.48 3.67
CA GLY A 37 -0.11 5.65 3.00
C GLY A 37 -0.93 6.91 3.25
N PRO A 38 -0.38 8.09 2.93
CA PRO A 38 -1.08 9.36 3.09
C PRO A 38 -2.27 9.50 2.16
N THR A 39 -3.06 10.52 2.40
CA THR A 39 -4.14 10.92 1.48
C THR A 39 -3.56 11.20 0.09
N GLY A 40 -4.22 10.71 -0.95
CA GLY A 40 -3.76 10.87 -2.34
C GLY A 40 -2.64 9.93 -2.78
N SER A 41 -2.26 8.93 -1.97
CA SER A 41 -1.27 7.92 -2.38
C SER A 41 -1.81 6.86 -3.35
N GLY A 42 -3.12 6.87 -3.65
CA GLY A 42 -3.76 5.95 -4.59
C GLY A 42 -4.30 4.66 -3.96
N LYS A 43 -4.49 4.60 -2.63
CA LYS A 43 -4.99 3.40 -1.92
C LYS A 43 -6.31 2.88 -2.49
N THR A 44 -7.28 3.76 -2.69
CA THR A 44 -8.59 3.40 -3.26
C THR A 44 -8.45 2.79 -4.66
N THR A 45 -7.64 3.40 -5.53
CA THR A 45 -7.38 2.87 -6.88
C THR A 45 -6.80 1.45 -6.81
N THR A 46 -5.82 1.23 -5.93
CA THR A 46 -5.20 -0.09 -5.76
C THR A 46 -6.19 -1.11 -5.21
N LEU A 47 -6.97 -0.75 -4.17
CA LEU A 47 -7.98 -1.64 -3.60
C LEU A 47 -9.07 -1.99 -4.62
N TYR A 48 -9.53 -1.02 -5.40
CA TYR A 48 -10.53 -1.26 -6.44
C TYR A 48 -9.97 -2.15 -7.57
N SER A 49 -8.69 -1.97 -7.96
CA SER A 49 -8.03 -2.87 -8.91
C SER A 49 -7.92 -4.31 -8.35
N ILE A 50 -7.64 -4.46 -7.05
CA ILE A 50 -7.65 -5.77 -6.37
C ILE A 50 -9.05 -6.36 -6.40
N LEU A 51 -10.08 -5.62 -5.99
CA LEU A 51 -11.46 -6.11 -5.99
C LEU A 51 -11.91 -6.54 -7.38
N LYS A 52 -11.62 -5.74 -8.42
CA LYS A 52 -11.91 -6.12 -9.82
C LYS A 52 -11.19 -7.41 -10.23
N HIS A 53 -9.93 -7.58 -9.81
CA HIS A 53 -9.14 -8.78 -10.15
C HIS A 53 -9.73 -10.07 -9.56
N ILE A 54 -10.28 -10.00 -8.33
CA ILE A 54 -10.85 -11.17 -7.65
C ILE A 54 -12.36 -11.32 -7.84
N ASN A 55 -13.05 -10.32 -8.37
CA ASN A 55 -14.50 -10.32 -8.55
C ASN A 55 -14.92 -11.41 -9.56
N LYS A 56 -15.75 -12.34 -9.10
CA LYS A 56 -16.34 -13.42 -9.89
C LYS A 56 -17.83 -13.49 -9.57
N PRO A 57 -18.68 -13.95 -10.52
CA PRO A 57 -20.12 -14.06 -10.28
C PRO A 57 -20.52 -14.92 -9.06
N SER A 58 -19.63 -15.81 -8.62
CA SER A 58 -19.82 -16.69 -7.46
C SER A 58 -19.37 -16.09 -6.14
N MET A 59 -18.83 -14.87 -6.13
CA MET A 59 -18.29 -14.24 -4.91
C MET A 59 -19.20 -13.11 -4.44
N ASN A 60 -19.55 -13.14 -3.16
CA ASN A 60 -20.22 -12.04 -2.50
C ASN A 60 -19.17 -11.07 -1.91
N ILE A 61 -18.99 -9.94 -2.56
CA ILE A 61 -18.05 -8.89 -2.15
C ILE A 61 -18.81 -7.70 -1.62
N LEU A 62 -18.53 -7.30 -0.38
CA LEU A 62 -19.17 -6.15 0.27
C LEU A 62 -18.13 -5.11 0.68
N THR A 63 -18.44 -3.83 0.46
CA THR A 63 -17.58 -2.73 0.88
C THR A 63 -18.31 -1.71 1.73
N ALA A 64 -17.65 -1.18 2.77
CA ALA A 64 -18.08 -0.03 3.55
C ALA A 64 -17.07 1.10 3.35
N GLU A 65 -17.51 2.24 2.82
CA GLU A 65 -16.62 3.31 2.36
C GLU A 65 -17.13 4.71 2.79
N ASP A 66 -16.21 5.68 2.85
CA ASP A 66 -16.49 7.06 3.24
C ASP A 66 -15.65 8.06 2.41
N PRO A 67 -16.12 8.46 1.22
CA PRO A 67 -17.26 7.97 0.44
C PRO A 67 -16.92 6.80 -0.51
N VAL A 68 -17.93 6.22 -1.15
CA VAL A 68 -17.77 5.40 -2.36
C VAL A 68 -17.31 6.31 -3.50
N GLU A 69 -16.13 6.06 -4.07
CA GLU A 69 -15.54 6.91 -5.12
C GLU A 69 -16.24 6.73 -6.48
N TYR A 70 -16.54 5.48 -6.84
CA TYR A 70 -17.34 5.10 -7.99
C TYR A 70 -17.85 3.67 -7.85
N GLU A 71 -18.92 3.36 -8.57
CA GLU A 71 -19.54 2.03 -8.51
C GLU A 71 -18.72 0.97 -9.22
N LEU A 72 -18.63 -0.21 -8.59
CA LEU A 72 -18.01 -1.41 -9.12
C LEU A 72 -19.10 -2.44 -9.41
N GLU A 73 -19.18 -2.90 -10.66
CA GLU A 73 -20.18 -3.88 -11.08
C GLU A 73 -20.01 -5.19 -10.30
N GLY A 74 -21.11 -5.74 -9.79
CA GLY A 74 -21.13 -7.01 -9.05
C GLY A 74 -20.63 -6.92 -7.60
N ILE A 75 -20.37 -5.71 -7.06
CA ILE A 75 -19.91 -5.49 -5.69
C ILE A 75 -20.96 -4.69 -4.92
N GLY A 76 -21.33 -5.16 -3.74
CA GLY A 76 -22.22 -4.44 -2.84
C GLY A 76 -21.48 -3.35 -2.07
N GLN A 77 -21.58 -2.09 -2.54
CA GLN A 77 -20.89 -0.95 -1.92
C GLN A 77 -21.83 -0.16 -1.04
N VAL A 78 -21.43 0.10 0.21
CA VAL A 78 -22.23 0.82 1.19
C VAL A 78 -21.47 2.08 1.65
N HIS A 79 -22.21 3.18 1.70
CA HIS A 79 -21.72 4.45 2.20
C HIS A 79 -21.87 4.53 3.72
N VAL A 80 -20.79 4.74 4.42
CA VAL A 80 -20.79 5.00 5.87
C VAL A 80 -21.40 6.37 6.14
N ARG A 81 -22.22 6.45 7.15
CA ARG A 81 -22.95 7.65 7.58
C ARG A 81 -22.86 7.79 9.11
N GLU A 82 -21.72 8.29 9.59
CA GLU A 82 -21.47 8.43 11.04
C GLU A 82 -22.47 9.39 11.71
N ASP A 83 -22.97 10.36 10.96
CA ASP A 83 -23.99 11.32 11.39
C ASP A 83 -25.33 10.67 11.84
N ILE A 84 -25.63 9.48 11.32
CA ILE A 84 -26.82 8.69 11.70
C ILE A 84 -26.47 7.39 12.43
N GLY A 85 -25.21 7.23 12.89
CA GLY A 85 -24.74 6.05 13.60
C GLY A 85 -24.40 4.84 12.74
N TYR A 86 -24.39 4.99 11.40
CA TYR A 86 -23.94 3.94 10.49
C TYR A 86 -22.44 4.04 10.28
N THR A 87 -21.68 3.44 11.21
CA THR A 87 -20.21 3.46 11.27
C THR A 87 -19.59 2.28 10.52
N PHE A 88 -18.27 2.29 10.29
CA PHE A 88 -17.53 1.14 9.75
C PHE A 88 -17.77 -0.13 10.59
N ALA A 89 -17.72 -0.03 11.90
CA ALA A 89 -17.96 -1.16 12.81
C ALA A 89 -19.39 -1.70 12.67
N SER A 90 -20.42 -0.84 12.56
CA SER A 90 -21.81 -1.26 12.40
C SER A 90 -22.06 -1.92 11.04
N ALA A 91 -21.48 -1.36 9.97
CA ALA A 91 -21.55 -1.93 8.63
C ALA A 91 -20.91 -3.34 8.61
N LEU A 92 -19.72 -3.47 9.18
CA LEU A 92 -18.99 -4.73 9.23
C LEU A 92 -19.76 -5.83 9.99
N ARG A 93 -20.37 -5.49 11.15
CA ARG A 93 -21.26 -6.42 11.86
C ARG A 93 -22.47 -6.86 11.01
N SER A 94 -22.98 -6.00 10.18
CA SER A 94 -24.08 -6.33 9.25
C SER A 94 -23.61 -7.23 8.13
N PHE A 95 -22.45 -6.98 7.55
CA PHE A 95 -21.86 -7.80 6.49
C PHE A 95 -21.65 -9.25 6.92
N LEU A 96 -21.14 -9.47 8.12
CA LEU A 96 -20.91 -10.82 8.67
C LEU A 96 -22.18 -11.69 8.78
N ARG A 97 -23.36 -11.12 8.57
CA ARG A 97 -24.64 -11.85 8.51
C ARG A 97 -25.16 -12.04 7.08
N GLN A 98 -24.39 -11.64 6.09
CA GLN A 98 -24.76 -11.69 4.67
C GLN A 98 -23.90 -12.68 3.88
N ASP A 99 -23.13 -13.52 4.58
CA ASP A 99 -22.26 -14.57 4.03
C ASP A 99 -21.31 -14.05 2.92
N PRO A 100 -20.51 -12.99 3.20
CA PRO A 100 -19.55 -12.47 2.24
C PRO A 100 -18.29 -13.32 2.20
N GLU A 101 -17.71 -13.55 1.01
CA GLU A 101 -16.36 -14.09 0.88
C GLU A 101 -15.30 -12.99 1.06
N VAL A 102 -15.62 -11.76 0.61
CA VAL A 102 -14.68 -10.64 0.62
C VAL A 102 -15.33 -9.41 1.24
N ILE A 103 -14.60 -8.75 2.11
CA ILE A 103 -15.03 -7.51 2.77
C ILE A 103 -13.96 -6.44 2.57
N LEU A 104 -14.35 -5.25 2.11
CA LEU A 104 -13.52 -4.05 2.17
C LEU A 104 -14.08 -3.11 3.24
N VAL A 105 -13.25 -2.77 4.22
CA VAL A 105 -13.50 -1.68 5.16
C VAL A 105 -12.64 -0.50 4.75
N GLY A 106 -13.24 0.59 4.34
CA GLY A 106 -12.56 1.75 3.74
C GLY A 106 -11.35 2.20 4.54
N GLU A 107 -11.51 2.33 5.87
CA GLU A 107 -10.39 2.59 6.76
C GLU A 107 -10.64 2.10 8.20
N ILE A 108 -9.54 1.81 8.90
CA ILE A 108 -9.53 1.50 10.33
C ILE A 108 -9.14 2.76 11.10
N ARG A 109 -10.09 3.31 11.87
CA ARG A 109 -9.88 4.48 12.72
C ARG A 109 -9.85 4.12 14.21
N ASP A 110 -10.52 3.07 14.62
CA ASP A 110 -10.77 2.71 16.01
C ASP A 110 -10.59 1.22 16.30
N LYS A 111 -10.49 0.90 17.60
CA LYS A 111 -10.29 -0.46 18.09
C LYS A 111 -11.45 -1.40 17.75
N ASP A 112 -12.68 -0.91 17.79
CA ASP A 112 -13.88 -1.72 17.53
C ASP A 112 -13.85 -2.25 16.10
N THR A 113 -13.57 -1.37 15.13
CA THR A 113 -13.47 -1.71 13.71
C THR A 113 -12.36 -2.73 13.46
N VAL A 114 -11.14 -2.52 14.03
CA VAL A 114 -10.03 -3.45 13.81
C VAL A 114 -10.28 -4.81 14.44
N ASP A 115 -10.85 -4.87 15.65
CA ASP A 115 -11.13 -6.13 16.33
C ASP A 115 -12.15 -6.99 15.56
N ILE A 116 -13.18 -6.37 14.99
CA ILE A 116 -14.17 -7.06 14.16
C ILE A 116 -13.54 -7.52 12.84
N ALA A 117 -12.77 -6.67 12.18
CA ALA A 117 -12.12 -6.97 10.91
C ALA A 117 -11.13 -8.14 11.02
N LEU A 118 -10.28 -8.15 12.07
CA LEU A 118 -9.34 -9.25 12.31
C LEU A 118 -10.04 -10.56 12.66
N LYS A 119 -11.13 -10.51 13.46
CA LYS A 119 -11.93 -11.69 13.74
C LYS A 119 -12.60 -12.25 12.50
N ALA A 120 -13.13 -11.38 11.62
CA ALA A 120 -13.68 -11.78 10.33
C ALA A 120 -12.61 -12.49 9.49
N ALA A 121 -11.41 -11.94 9.42
CA ALA A 121 -10.28 -12.51 8.71
C ALA A 121 -9.83 -13.89 9.23
N LEU A 122 -10.18 -14.24 10.45
CA LEU A 122 -9.91 -15.56 11.06
C LEU A 122 -11.05 -16.57 10.87
N THR A 123 -12.23 -16.09 10.49
CA THR A 123 -13.45 -16.90 10.40
C THR A 123 -13.94 -17.13 8.97
N GLY A 124 -13.00 -17.17 8.02
CA GLY A 124 -13.28 -17.55 6.64
C GLY A 124 -13.50 -16.40 5.66
N HIS A 125 -13.20 -15.16 6.06
CA HIS A 125 -13.38 -14.00 5.18
C HIS A 125 -12.03 -13.41 4.75
N LEU A 126 -11.93 -12.98 3.51
CA LEU A 126 -10.82 -12.14 3.05
C LEU A 126 -11.15 -10.67 3.28
N VAL A 127 -10.37 -10.01 4.13
CA VAL A 127 -10.65 -8.65 4.57
C VAL A 127 -9.60 -7.68 4.05
N PHE A 128 -10.04 -6.63 3.38
CA PHE A 128 -9.21 -5.50 2.96
C PHE A 128 -9.53 -4.27 3.79
N SER A 129 -8.51 -3.49 4.12
CA SER A 129 -8.74 -2.17 4.73
C SER A 129 -7.56 -1.24 4.49
N THR A 130 -7.75 0.03 4.85
CA THR A 130 -6.67 1.01 4.93
C THR A 130 -6.41 1.42 6.36
N ILE A 131 -5.19 1.86 6.61
CA ILE A 131 -4.79 2.48 7.87
C ILE A 131 -3.77 3.57 7.55
N HIS A 132 -3.70 4.62 8.36
CA HIS A 132 -2.76 5.71 8.15
C HIS A 132 -1.47 5.47 8.93
N THR A 133 -0.44 4.96 8.24
CA THR A 133 0.93 4.83 8.73
C THR A 133 1.91 5.18 7.61
N ASN A 134 3.17 5.41 7.94
CA ASN A 134 4.18 5.86 6.98
C ASN A 134 4.79 4.72 6.17
N ASP A 135 4.90 3.54 6.76
CA ASP A 135 5.51 2.33 6.21
C ASP A 135 4.76 1.07 6.65
N ALA A 136 5.11 -0.06 6.07
CA ALA A 136 4.45 -1.32 6.36
C ALA A 136 4.78 -1.87 7.77
N PRO A 137 6.02 -1.86 8.27
CA PRO A 137 6.33 -2.32 9.63
C PRO A 137 5.62 -1.50 10.72
N SER A 138 5.55 -0.17 10.59
CA SER A 138 4.87 0.70 11.56
C SER A 138 3.36 0.43 11.66
N THR A 139 2.78 -0.18 10.64
CA THR A 139 1.38 -0.61 10.67
C THR A 139 1.13 -1.65 11.77
N ILE A 140 2.05 -2.59 11.97
CA ILE A 140 1.95 -3.60 13.04
C ILE A 140 1.94 -2.91 14.40
N THR A 141 2.91 -2.01 14.62
CA THR A 141 2.99 -1.22 15.86
C THR A 141 1.75 -0.35 16.07
N ARG A 142 1.18 0.20 14.99
CA ARG A 142 -0.07 0.98 15.07
C ARG A 142 -1.24 0.13 15.57
N LEU A 143 -1.41 -1.09 15.05
CA LEU A 143 -2.43 -2.03 15.52
C LEU A 143 -2.24 -2.40 17.00
N GLN A 144 -1.00 -2.65 17.41
CA GLN A 144 -0.66 -2.90 18.81
C GLN A 144 -1.02 -1.72 19.71
N ASN A 145 -0.68 -0.49 19.29
CA ASN A 145 -0.99 0.75 20.02
C ASN A 145 -2.49 1.05 20.11
N MET A 146 -3.29 0.52 19.17
CA MET A 146 -4.75 0.56 19.25
C MET A 146 -5.31 -0.43 20.29
N GLY A 147 -4.46 -1.21 20.95
CA GLY A 147 -4.84 -2.19 21.96
C GLY A 147 -5.32 -3.52 21.36
N THR A 148 -4.92 -3.82 20.11
CA THR A 148 -5.22 -5.11 19.48
C THR A 148 -4.23 -6.16 19.98
N PRO A 149 -4.71 -7.33 20.45
CA PRO A 149 -3.82 -8.38 20.94
C PRO A 149 -2.90 -8.94 19.85
N ASN A 150 -1.63 -9.17 20.18
CA ASN A 150 -0.61 -9.67 19.24
C ASN A 150 -1.00 -11.00 18.58
N TYR A 151 -1.66 -11.90 19.32
CA TYR A 151 -2.11 -13.18 18.77
C TYR A 151 -3.13 -12.99 17.63
N LEU A 152 -3.98 -11.97 17.74
CA LEU A 152 -5.00 -11.67 16.76
C LEU A 152 -4.35 -11.06 15.48
N ILE A 153 -3.43 -10.10 15.66
CA ILE A 153 -2.65 -9.50 14.58
C ILE A 153 -1.87 -10.58 13.82
N SER A 154 -1.10 -11.39 14.57
CA SER A 154 -0.25 -12.45 14.02
C SER A 154 -1.04 -13.50 13.24
N ALA A 155 -2.22 -13.88 13.72
CA ALA A 155 -3.03 -14.92 13.09
C ALA A 155 -3.77 -14.44 11.86
N ALA A 156 -4.35 -13.24 11.89
CA ALA A 156 -5.22 -12.72 10.85
C ALA A 156 -4.48 -11.98 9.72
N LEU A 157 -3.41 -11.26 10.04
CA LEU A 157 -2.71 -10.40 9.08
C LEU A 157 -1.87 -11.24 8.11
N SER A 158 -2.11 -11.05 6.81
CA SER A 158 -1.45 -11.77 5.72
C SER A 158 -0.42 -10.91 4.99
N LEU A 159 -0.76 -9.66 4.73
CA LEU A 159 0.08 -8.75 3.96
C LEU A 159 -0.21 -7.29 4.33
N ILE A 160 0.83 -6.48 4.36
CA ILE A 160 0.74 -5.02 4.47
C ILE A 160 1.43 -4.41 3.25
N MET A 161 0.76 -3.47 2.61
CA MET A 161 1.30 -2.71 1.50
C MET A 161 1.30 -1.22 1.85
N ALA A 162 2.49 -0.62 1.93
CA ALA A 162 2.58 0.83 1.99
C ALA A 162 2.80 1.42 0.60
N GLN A 163 2.19 2.56 0.34
CA GLN A 163 2.08 3.14 -0.99
C GLN A 163 2.26 4.65 -0.98
N ARG A 164 3.01 5.14 -1.95
CA ARG A 164 3.13 6.55 -2.33
C ARG A 164 2.83 6.71 -3.81
N LEU A 165 2.42 7.89 -4.21
CA LEU A 165 2.21 8.24 -5.61
C LEU A 165 3.23 9.30 -6.03
N ALA A 166 4.09 8.95 -6.98
CA ALA A 166 5.12 9.79 -7.54
C ALA A 166 4.73 10.31 -8.93
N ARG A 167 5.19 11.51 -9.27
CA ARG A 167 5.16 12.01 -10.65
C ARG A 167 6.30 11.35 -11.42
N LYS A 168 6.00 10.80 -12.60
CA LYS A 168 7.01 10.19 -13.46
C LYS A 168 7.80 11.25 -14.20
N THR A 169 9.14 11.15 -14.21
CA THR A 169 10.00 12.03 -15.00
C THR A 169 9.62 11.93 -16.48
N CYS A 170 9.49 13.06 -17.14
CA CYS A 170 9.12 13.10 -18.57
C CYS A 170 10.22 12.49 -19.43
N SER A 171 9.89 11.46 -20.21
CA SER A 171 10.83 10.77 -21.11
C SER A 171 11.40 11.68 -22.21
N GLU A 172 10.57 12.62 -22.72
CA GLU A 172 10.91 13.48 -23.85
C GLU A 172 11.92 14.59 -23.50
N CYS A 173 12.00 14.98 -22.21
CA CYS A 173 12.89 16.06 -21.80
C CYS A 173 13.82 15.69 -20.63
N LYS A 174 14.05 14.41 -20.45
CA LYS A 174 14.91 13.84 -19.42
C LYS A 174 16.38 14.22 -19.66
N ILE A 175 17.01 14.84 -18.67
CA ILE A 175 18.43 15.20 -18.66
C ILE A 175 19.08 14.73 -17.36
N ILE A 176 20.41 14.65 -17.33
CA ILE A 176 21.16 14.36 -16.11
C ILE A 176 20.96 15.52 -15.11
N ASP A 177 20.71 15.18 -13.86
CA ASP A 177 20.61 16.15 -12.76
C ASP A 177 21.98 16.32 -12.09
N GLU A 178 22.71 17.36 -12.46
CA GLU A 178 24.02 17.68 -11.89
C GLU A 178 23.97 18.04 -10.40
N ASN A 179 22.77 18.38 -9.86
CA ASN A 179 22.59 18.67 -8.44
C ASN A 179 22.49 17.41 -7.59
N ALA A 180 22.21 16.25 -8.19
CA ALA A 180 22.18 14.97 -7.49
C ALA A 180 23.61 14.45 -7.26
N THR A 181 24.35 15.12 -6.39
CA THR A 181 25.75 14.79 -6.10
C THR A 181 25.90 13.48 -5.34
N PRO A 182 27.08 12.79 -5.41
CA PRO A 182 27.34 11.59 -4.63
C PRO A 182 27.12 11.77 -3.12
N LYS A 183 27.46 12.94 -2.58
CA LYS A 183 27.22 13.29 -1.18
C LYS A 183 25.72 13.25 -0.84
N LEU A 184 24.89 13.81 -1.72
CA LEU A 184 23.45 13.84 -1.54
C LEU A 184 22.85 12.43 -1.67
N LEU A 185 23.33 11.61 -2.61
CA LEU A 185 22.89 10.22 -2.75
C LEU A 185 23.30 9.36 -1.55
N ASN A 186 24.48 9.57 -0.99
CA ASN A 186 24.91 8.88 0.22
C ASN A 186 24.01 9.22 1.42
N SER A 187 23.52 10.46 1.51
CA SER A 187 22.63 10.86 2.63
C SER A 187 21.27 10.18 2.60
N ILE A 188 20.85 9.64 1.48
CA ILE A 188 19.61 8.86 1.34
C ILE A 188 19.85 7.35 1.31
N GLY A 189 21.09 6.90 1.57
CA GLY A 189 21.42 5.47 1.77
C GLY A 189 22.09 4.78 0.58
N PHE A 190 22.51 5.50 -0.47
CA PHE A 190 23.38 4.90 -1.50
C PHE A 190 24.76 4.61 -0.92
N LEU A 191 25.33 3.47 -1.31
CA LEU A 191 26.73 3.17 -1.00
C LEU A 191 27.67 4.11 -1.78
N PRO A 192 28.87 4.46 -1.25
CA PRO A 192 29.80 5.37 -1.91
C PRO A 192 30.15 4.95 -3.33
N GLU A 193 30.34 3.66 -3.58
CA GLU A 193 30.63 3.12 -4.92
C GLU A 193 29.45 3.26 -5.90
N GLN A 194 28.23 3.12 -5.39
CA GLN A 194 27.00 3.29 -6.16
C GLN A 194 26.78 4.77 -6.50
N SER A 195 26.89 5.64 -5.51
CA SER A 195 26.67 7.08 -5.67
C SER A 195 27.68 7.73 -6.62
N ALA A 196 28.92 7.26 -6.61
CA ALA A 196 29.97 7.76 -7.54
C ALA A 196 29.70 7.44 -9.02
N ARG A 197 28.95 6.40 -9.31
CA ARG A 197 28.60 5.94 -10.67
C ARG A 197 27.18 6.23 -11.08
N ALA A 198 26.32 6.61 -10.14
CA ALA A 198 24.91 6.84 -10.40
C ALA A 198 24.68 8.04 -11.33
N LYS A 199 23.82 7.84 -12.32
CA LYS A 199 23.31 8.93 -13.18
C LYS A 199 21.86 9.14 -12.80
N ILE A 200 21.59 10.24 -12.14
CA ILE A 200 20.24 10.63 -11.74
C ILE A 200 19.70 11.63 -12.78
N TYR A 201 18.40 11.57 -13.01
CA TYR A 201 17.76 12.34 -14.06
C TYR A 201 16.69 13.27 -13.52
N LYS A 202 16.45 14.38 -14.26
CA LYS A 202 15.31 15.27 -14.08
C LYS A 202 14.71 15.66 -15.41
N GLY A 203 13.45 16.08 -15.41
CA GLY A 203 12.81 16.65 -16.60
C GLY A 203 13.14 18.13 -16.73
N LYS A 204 13.67 18.54 -17.88
CA LYS A 204 13.94 19.96 -18.20
C LYS A 204 12.66 20.79 -18.37
N GLY A 205 11.57 20.14 -18.75
CA GLY A 205 10.33 20.78 -19.17
C GLY A 205 10.24 20.95 -20.69
N CYS A 206 9.19 20.43 -21.30
CA CYS A 206 8.88 20.51 -22.72
C CYS A 206 7.37 20.62 -22.95
N ASP A 207 6.93 20.77 -24.20
CA ASP A 207 5.50 20.87 -24.51
C ASP A 207 4.73 19.59 -24.16
N HIS A 208 5.35 18.42 -24.32
CA HIS A 208 4.74 17.14 -23.96
C HIS A 208 4.33 17.05 -22.47
N CYS A 209 5.12 17.63 -21.58
CA CYS A 209 4.84 17.65 -20.14
C CYS A 209 4.29 19.00 -19.64
N ASN A 210 3.83 19.87 -20.53
CA ASN A 210 3.38 21.22 -20.21
C ASN A 210 4.41 22.00 -19.37
N LYS A 211 5.69 21.92 -19.74
CA LYS A 211 6.86 22.56 -19.10
C LYS A 211 7.13 22.11 -17.65
N SER A 212 6.38 21.13 -17.14
CA SER A 212 6.52 20.68 -15.73
C SER A 212 7.73 19.78 -15.47
N GLY A 213 8.30 19.14 -16.50
CA GLY A 213 9.33 18.10 -16.36
C GLY A 213 8.78 16.72 -15.97
N TYR A 214 7.45 16.59 -15.74
CA TYR A 214 6.80 15.35 -15.30
C TYR A 214 5.64 14.99 -16.23
N LYS A 215 5.47 13.68 -16.49
CA LYS A 215 4.35 13.17 -17.29
C LYS A 215 3.83 11.86 -16.72
N GLY A 216 2.57 11.88 -16.27
CA GLY A 216 1.95 10.74 -15.63
C GLY A 216 2.37 10.56 -14.15
N ARG A 217 1.87 9.48 -13.56
CA ARG A 217 2.11 9.10 -12.16
C ARG A 217 2.43 7.61 -12.09
N MET A 218 3.20 7.22 -11.09
CA MET A 218 3.50 5.82 -10.78
C MET A 218 3.40 5.58 -9.28
N GLY A 219 3.07 4.35 -8.91
CA GLY A 219 3.12 3.91 -7.52
C GLY A 219 4.55 3.62 -7.09
N VAL A 220 4.86 3.95 -5.85
CA VAL A 220 6.05 3.51 -5.14
C VAL A 220 5.55 2.69 -3.95
N TYR A 221 5.96 1.43 -3.89
CA TYR A 221 5.39 0.43 -2.99
C TYR A 221 6.44 -0.18 -2.08
N GLU A 222 6.00 -0.64 -0.92
CA GLU A 222 6.68 -1.67 -0.16
C GLU A 222 5.65 -2.70 0.27
N ILE A 223 5.95 -3.97 0.05
CA ILE A 223 5.04 -5.09 0.30
C ILE A 223 5.65 -6.00 1.35
N LEU A 224 5.04 -6.01 2.53
CA LEU A 224 5.42 -6.83 3.66
C LEU A 224 4.49 -8.05 3.77
N GLU A 225 4.97 -9.21 3.32
CA GLU A 225 4.29 -10.49 3.59
C GLU A 225 4.50 -10.86 5.07
N VAL A 226 3.42 -11.20 5.77
CA VAL A 226 3.49 -11.60 7.18
C VAL A 226 3.87 -13.09 7.26
N THR A 227 5.17 -13.37 7.13
CA THR A 227 5.76 -14.71 7.17
C THR A 227 5.64 -15.34 8.56
N LYS A 228 5.96 -16.64 8.67
CA LYS A 228 5.98 -17.35 9.97
C LYS A 228 6.92 -16.71 10.98
N GLU A 229 8.08 -16.27 10.52
CA GLU A 229 9.10 -15.60 11.35
C GLU A 229 8.58 -14.26 11.85
N LEU A 230 7.93 -13.48 10.98
CA LEU A 230 7.35 -12.20 11.35
C LEU A 230 6.18 -12.38 12.32
N LYS A 231 5.32 -13.41 12.11
CA LYS A 231 4.26 -13.80 13.05
C LYS A 231 4.81 -14.10 14.43
N GLN A 232 5.91 -14.85 14.49
CA GLN A 232 6.56 -15.16 15.77
C GLN A 232 7.14 -13.90 16.43
N GLY A 233 7.73 -12.99 15.65
CA GLY A 233 8.20 -11.69 16.15
C GLY A 233 7.07 -10.84 16.74
N ILE A 234 5.91 -10.79 16.08
CA ILE A 234 4.71 -10.10 16.58
C ILE A 234 4.26 -10.72 17.91
N LEU A 235 4.16 -12.06 17.97
CA LEU A 235 3.78 -12.77 19.20
C LEU A 235 4.75 -12.51 20.34
N SER A 236 6.04 -12.41 20.06
CA SER A 236 7.10 -12.09 21.02
C SER A 236 7.17 -10.61 21.38
N ASN A 237 6.24 -9.79 20.86
CA ASN A 237 6.17 -8.35 21.10
C ASN A 237 7.46 -7.59 20.71
N LEU A 238 8.10 -8.01 19.62
CA LEU A 238 9.28 -7.31 19.10
C LEU A 238 8.93 -5.89 18.67
N GLY A 239 9.89 -4.97 18.86
CA GLY A 239 9.76 -3.58 18.41
C GLY A 239 9.81 -3.43 16.89
N GLN A 240 9.39 -2.26 16.38
CA GLN A 240 9.32 -1.98 14.95
C GLN A 240 10.64 -2.28 14.21
N SER A 241 11.78 -1.83 14.76
CA SER A 241 13.10 -2.04 14.14
C SER A 241 13.48 -3.52 14.04
N GLU A 242 13.11 -4.32 15.04
CA GLU A 242 13.36 -5.76 15.06
C GLU A 242 12.47 -6.49 14.04
N LEU A 243 11.19 -6.09 13.96
CA LEU A 243 10.25 -6.62 12.96
C LEU A 243 10.71 -6.28 11.54
N GLU A 244 11.19 -5.05 11.31
CA GLU A 244 11.76 -4.64 10.02
C GLU A 244 13.02 -5.45 9.68
N ALA A 245 13.90 -5.69 10.65
CA ALA A 245 15.09 -6.50 10.45
C ALA A 245 14.75 -7.96 10.08
N LEU A 246 13.73 -8.55 10.73
CA LEU A 246 13.20 -9.86 10.37
C LEU A 246 12.62 -9.88 8.95
N ALA A 247 11.83 -8.87 8.60
CA ALA A 247 11.25 -8.75 7.28
C ALA A 247 12.32 -8.65 6.18
N LYS A 248 13.36 -7.83 6.39
CA LYS A 248 14.50 -7.69 5.46
C LYS A 248 15.25 -9.00 5.25
N LYS A 249 15.44 -9.80 6.28
CA LYS A 249 16.01 -11.16 6.15
C LYS A 249 15.15 -12.07 5.26
N GLY A 250 13.85 -11.88 5.26
CA GLY A 250 12.88 -12.57 4.41
C GLY A 250 12.75 -11.98 2.99
N GLY A 251 13.58 -11.00 2.61
CA GLY A 251 13.56 -10.39 1.28
C GLY A 251 12.57 -9.22 1.13
N PHE A 252 12.12 -8.63 2.24
CA PHE A 252 11.34 -7.40 2.22
C PHE A 252 12.20 -6.24 1.71
N LYS A 253 11.68 -5.55 0.70
CA LYS A 253 12.26 -4.31 0.17
C LYS A 253 11.49 -3.12 0.71
N THR A 254 12.20 -2.15 1.26
CA THR A 254 11.59 -0.90 1.72
C THR A 254 11.21 0.00 0.54
N MET A 255 10.31 0.93 0.76
CA MET A 255 9.94 1.95 -0.22
C MET A 255 11.14 2.81 -0.64
N HIS A 256 12.11 3.04 0.26
CA HIS A 256 13.38 3.70 -0.07
C HIS A 256 14.19 2.88 -1.08
N SER A 257 14.27 1.56 -0.91
CA SER A 257 14.97 0.68 -1.87
C SER A 257 14.34 0.75 -3.26
N MET A 258 13.01 0.66 -3.35
CA MET A 258 12.30 0.86 -4.62
C MET A 258 12.55 2.27 -5.19
N GLY A 259 12.54 3.29 -4.34
CA GLY A 259 12.86 4.65 -4.73
C GLY A 259 14.25 4.81 -5.33
N HIS A 260 15.25 4.09 -4.79
CA HIS A 260 16.61 4.06 -5.35
C HIS A 260 16.64 3.42 -6.75
N ASP A 261 15.95 2.31 -6.94
CA ASP A 261 15.85 1.65 -8.25
C ASP A 261 15.20 2.58 -9.30
N LEU A 262 14.15 3.32 -8.90
CA LEU A 262 13.46 4.30 -9.74
C LEU A 262 14.31 5.55 -10.04
N LEU A 263 15.17 5.98 -9.12
CA LEU A 263 16.16 7.04 -9.36
C LEU A 263 17.18 6.59 -10.40
N LEU A 264 17.71 5.36 -10.29
CA LEU A 264 18.70 4.82 -11.21
C LEU A 264 18.12 4.56 -12.60
N SER A 265 16.88 4.13 -12.74
CA SER A 265 16.17 4.02 -14.03
C SER A 265 15.87 5.38 -14.64
N GLY A 266 15.87 6.42 -13.81
CA GLY A 266 15.51 7.79 -14.15
C GLY A 266 14.01 7.98 -14.39
N ASP A 267 13.17 7.10 -13.88
CA ASP A 267 11.72 7.29 -13.84
C ASP A 267 11.30 8.23 -12.73
N LEU A 268 12.11 8.31 -11.67
CA LEU A 268 11.95 9.22 -10.55
C LEU A 268 13.08 10.26 -10.54
N SER A 269 12.76 11.53 -10.34
CA SER A 269 13.77 12.57 -10.10
C SER A 269 14.11 12.61 -8.59
N PHE A 270 15.29 13.15 -8.26
CA PHE A 270 15.69 13.31 -6.87
C PHE A 270 14.71 14.20 -6.09
N ALA A 271 14.28 15.31 -6.66
CA ALA A 271 13.30 16.22 -6.03
C ALA A 271 11.96 15.52 -5.74
N GLU A 272 11.53 14.60 -6.60
CA GLU A 272 10.31 13.84 -6.37
C GLU A 272 10.49 12.73 -5.34
N TYR A 273 11.66 12.09 -5.31
CA TYR A 273 12.05 11.15 -4.26
C TYR A 273 11.98 11.82 -2.88
N GLU A 274 12.61 12.99 -2.72
CA GLU A 274 12.55 13.76 -1.47
C GLU A 274 11.10 14.10 -1.09
N ARG A 275 10.30 14.54 -2.05
CA ARG A 275 8.90 14.90 -1.80
C ARG A 275 8.08 13.76 -1.20
N ILE A 276 8.30 12.53 -1.65
CA ILE A 276 7.46 11.38 -1.28
C ILE A 276 8.04 10.52 -0.17
N LEU A 277 9.37 10.48 0.02
CA LEU A 277 10.05 9.58 0.95
C LEU A 277 10.78 10.29 2.10
N SER A 278 11.20 11.56 1.95
CA SER A 278 11.95 12.26 3.02
C SER A 278 11.05 12.98 4.04
N ARG A 279 9.73 12.93 3.90
CA ARG A 279 8.75 13.53 4.82
C ARG A 279 8.04 12.46 5.67
N GLY A 280 8.81 11.47 6.10
CA GLY A 280 8.34 10.43 7.02
C GLY A 280 8.92 10.58 8.42
#